data_0152fe1f38e883c4e076ed2aa03e5be9
#
_entry.id   0152fe1f38e883c4e076ed2aa03e5be9
#
_cell.length_a   1.000
_cell.length_b   1.000
_cell.length_c   1.000
_cell.angle_alpha   90.00
_cell.angle_beta   90.00
_cell.angle_gamma   90.00
#
_symmetry.space_group_name_H-M   'P 1'
#
loop_
_entity.id
_entity.type
_entity.pdbx_description
1 polymer ?
#
loop_
_entity_poly.entity_id
_entity_poly.type
_entity_poly.pdbx_seq_one_letter_code
_entity_poly.pdbx_strand_id
1 'polypeptide(L)'
;DLVFIRQDIDPIKIDIENSDNEKLVSKNSFQFVASEWIEKRILTWTSEKHKADVIRSIELDILPKLGSISVKDITPVDVLECVRSIEERGVGETAYRALQRIRSIFRYSIATGRCLSNPARDLTPALNKIIVKHHPALSEQKIGEFLNKLEKFQGSKFTKIALELIHLTALRPKELRLGRWEEINLEDDNPEWRIPGERMKIKADKEHIIPLSKQSVVLLKDLRSMSGHGEILFTGRNNPARPISENTMNKAIAKMGYKGLHSSHGSRTVFSTISNESELWSADAIELQLDHKLKDKIRAAYSRGLYLKQRRKLMQWYADYLDELKLKGK
;
A
#
# COMPACT_ATOMS: atom_id res chain seq x y z
N ASP A 1 5.51 -28.31 54.21
CA ASP A 1 5.92 -29.73 54.22
C ASP A 1 4.97 -30.60 55.06
N LEU A 2 4.70 -30.26 56.33
CA LEU A 2 3.83 -31.04 57.25
C LEU A 2 2.36 -31.10 56.80
N VAL A 3 1.84 -30.14 56.07
CA VAL A 3 0.46 -30.11 55.59
C VAL A 3 0.25 -31.07 54.42
N PHE A 4 1.26 -31.22 53.55
CA PHE A 4 1.19 -32.11 52.37
C PHE A 4 1.36 -33.62 52.74
N ILE A 5 2.19 -33.90 53.77
CA ILE A 5 2.39 -35.29 54.26
C ILE A 5 1.08 -35.88 54.81
N ARG A 6 0.16 -35.02 55.32
CA ARG A 6 -1.17 -35.48 55.81
C ARG A 6 -2.17 -35.85 54.70
N GLN A 7 -1.88 -35.49 53.43
CA GLN A 7 -2.77 -35.74 52.29
C GLN A 7 -2.19 -36.74 51.27
N ASP A 8 -1.10 -37.41 51.58
CA ASP A 8 -0.36 -38.32 50.66
C ASP A 8 0.03 -37.68 49.33
N ILE A 9 0.25 -36.34 49.29
CA ILE A 9 0.64 -35.60 48.12
C ILE A 9 2.16 -35.33 48.18
N ASP A 10 2.89 -35.86 47.20
CA ASP A 10 4.34 -35.72 47.09
C ASP A 10 4.69 -34.24 46.68
N PRO A 11 5.40 -33.48 47.53
CA PRO A 11 5.77 -32.09 47.21
C PRO A 11 6.58 -31.97 45.92
N ILE A 12 7.44 -32.92 45.59
CA ILE A 12 8.22 -32.93 44.36
C ILE A 12 7.32 -33.05 43.12
N LYS A 13 6.23 -33.84 43.23
CA LYS A 13 5.26 -34.00 42.15
C LYS A 13 4.48 -32.70 41.88
N ILE A 14 4.13 -31.96 42.92
CA ILE A 14 3.45 -30.66 42.81
C ILE A 14 4.39 -29.61 42.19
N ASP A 15 5.66 -29.58 42.57
CA ASP A 15 6.64 -28.64 42.00
C ASP A 15 6.91 -28.93 40.53
N ILE A 16 6.96 -30.21 40.13
CA ILE A 16 7.09 -30.61 38.71
C ILE A 16 5.82 -30.22 37.94
N GLU A 17 4.63 -30.52 38.46
CA GLU A 17 3.35 -30.17 37.82
C GLU A 17 3.17 -28.66 37.72
N ASN A 18 3.58 -27.89 38.71
CA ASN A 18 3.56 -26.42 38.69
C ASN A 18 4.56 -25.85 37.66
N SER A 19 5.79 -26.41 37.62
CA SER A 19 6.80 -26.02 36.61
C SER A 19 6.36 -26.34 35.18
N ASP A 20 5.73 -27.46 34.97
CA ASP A 20 5.21 -27.87 33.67
C ASP A 20 3.97 -27.06 33.28
N ASN A 21 3.10 -26.73 34.24
CA ASN A 21 1.99 -25.80 34.03
C ASN A 21 2.46 -24.38 33.71
N GLU A 22 3.47 -23.86 34.40
CA GLU A 22 4.06 -22.53 34.08
C GLU A 22 4.68 -22.52 32.70
N LYS A 23 5.37 -23.58 32.28
CA LYS A 23 5.91 -23.74 30.92
C LYS A 23 4.79 -23.85 29.87
N LEU A 24 3.70 -24.55 30.17
CA LEU A 24 2.52 -24.68 29.31
C LEU A 24 1.76 -23.35 29.19
N VAL A 25 1.63 -22.61 30.28
CA VAL A 25 1.04 -21.26 30.29
C VAL A 25 1.90 -20.30 29.45
N SER A 26 3.23 -20.37 29.60
CA SER A 26 4.15 -19.54 28.79
C SER A 26 4.05 -19.86 27.29
N LYS A 27 3.96 -21.13 26.91
CA LYS A 27 3.79 -21.58 25.51
C LYS A 27 2.39 -21.29 24.92
N ASN A 28 1.40 -21.06 25.76
CA ASN A 28 0.05 -20.70 25.36
C ASN A 28 -0.25 -19.20 25.54
N SER A 29 0.72 -18.39 25.99
CA SER A 29 0.54 -16.95 26.05
C SER A 29 0.28 -16.37 24.66
N PHE A 30 -0.51 -15.31 24.59
CA PHE A 30 -0.79 -14.66 23.31
C PHE A 30 0.49 -14.18 22.62
N GLN A 31 1.46 -13.68 23.38
CA GLN A 31 2.77 -13.26 22.84
C GLN A 31 3.51 -14.40 22.16
N PHE A 32 3.58 -15.57 22.79
CA PHE A 32 4.26 -16.73 22.22
C PHE A 32 3.58 -17.18 20.92
N VAL A 33 2.25 -17.26 20.92
CA VAL A 33 1.48 -17.67 19.74
C VAL A 33 1.57 -16.63 18.62
N ALA A 34 1.59 -15.33 18.97
CA ALA A 34 1.78 -14.25 18.03
C ALA A 34 3.17 -14.30 17.35
N SER A 35 4.23 -14.62 18.11
CA SER A 35 5.58 -14.79 17.56
C SER A 35 5.65 -15.92 16.55
N GLU A 36 5.12 -17.10 16.87
CA GLU A 36 5.05 -18.22 15.93
C GLU A 36 4.22 -17.90 14.69
N TRP A 37 3.09 -17.21 14.87
CA TRP A 37 2.27 -16.75 13.75
C TRP A 37 3.04 -15.79 12.83
N ILE A 38 3.83 -14.86 13.40
CA ILE A 38 4.69 -13.93 12.65
C ILE A 38 5.73 -14.73 11.87
N GLU A 39 6.47 -15.65 12.51
CA GLU A 39 7.50 -16.46 11.87
C GLU A 39 6.96 -17.22 10.64
N LYS A 40 5.78 -17.82 10.75
CA LYS A 40 5.12 -18.50 9.62
C LYS A 40 4.67 -17.55 8.53
N ARG A 41 4.16 -16.36 8.90
CA ARG A 41 3.57 -15.43 7.94
C ARG A 41 4.60 -14.53 7.27
N ILE A 42 5.70 -14.22 7.92
CA ILE A 42 6.75 -13.32 7.42
C ILE A 42 7.31 -13.77 6.07
N LEU A 43 7.39 -15.09 5.85
CA LEU A 43 7.85 -15.68 4.60
C LEU A 43 6.88 -15.43 3.42
N THR A 44 5.60 -15.19 3.71
CA THR A 44 4.57 -14.92 2.69
C THR A 44 4.44 -13.43 2.36
N TRP A 45 5.02 -12.55 3.15
CA TRP A 45 4.94 -11.09 2.94
C TRP A 45 6.08 -10.62 2.06
N THR A 46 5.72 -9.95 0.98
CA THR A 46 6.67 -9.48 -0.02
C THR A 46 7.23 -8.08 0.24
N SER A 47 6.59 -7.29 1.12
CA SER A 47 6.98 -5.91 1.42
C SER A 47 7.61 -5.79 2.80
N GLU A 48 8.87 -5.39 2.88
CA GLU A 48 9.58 -5.15 4.15
C GLU A 48 8.87 -4.11 5.03
N LYS A 49 8.34 -3.04 4.40
CA LYS A 49 7.54 -2.05 5.12
C LYS A 49 6.30 -2.67 5.75
N HIS A 50 5.59 -3.55 5.02
CA HIS A 50 4.43 -4.24 5.56
C HIS A 50 4.79 -5.16 6.71
N LYS A 51 5.91 -5.90 6.62
CA LYS A 51 6.45 -6.72 7.72
C LYS A 51 6.67 -5.86 8.97
N ALA A 52 7.42 -4.78 8.82
CA ALA A 52 7.71 -3.86 9.91
C ALA A 52 6.43 -3.25 10.53
N ASP A 53 5.48 -2.82 9.70
CA ASP A 53 4.21 -2.24 10.17
C ASP A 53 3.35 -3.26 10.93
N VAL A 54 3.34 -4.54 10.51
CA VAL A 54 2.60 -5.61 11.20
C VAL A 54 3.24 -5.92 12.54
N ILE A 55 4.55 -6.16 12.56
CA ILE A 55 5.31 -6.47 13.78
C ILE A 55 5.16 -5.33 14.79
N ARG A 56 5.46 -4.11 14.36
CA ARG A 56 5.35 -2.92 15.21
C ARG A 56 3.95 -2.75 15.81
N SER A 57 2.90 -2.99 15.04
CA SER A 57 1.54 -2.88 15.55
C SER A 57 1.20 -3.96 16.57
N ILE A 58 1.72 -5.17 16.39
CA ILE A 58 1.55 -6.24 17.39
C ILE A 58 2.29 -5.87 18.67
N GLU A 59 3.55 -5.47 18.58
CA GLU A 59 4.40 -5.15 19.71
C GLU A 59 3.91 -3.93 20.51
N LEU A 60 3.52 -2.85 19.83
CA LEU A 60 3.18 -1.59 20.49
C LEU A 60 1.70 -1.47 20.86
N ASP A 61 0.80 -2.08 20.09
CA ASP A 61 -0.64 -1.86 20.27
C ASP A 61 -1.34 -3.07 20.89
N ILE A 62 -0.85 -4.33 20.68
CA ILE A 62 -1.58 -5.54 21.08
C ILE A 62 -0.91 -6.23 22.27
N LEU A 63 0.39 -6.50 22.22
CA LEU A 63 1.10 -7.24 23.27
C LEU A 63 1.05 -6.59 24.65
N PRO A 64 1.05 -5.26 24.81
CA PRO A 64 0.95 -4.64 26.13
C PRO A 64 -0.34 -4.98 26.87
N LYS A 65 -1.41 -5.33 26.15
CA LYS A 65 -2.72 -5.67 26.72
C LYS A 65 -2.95 -7.18 26.79
N LEU A 66 -2.61 -7.92 25.74
CA LEU A 66 -2.97 -9.32 25.59
C LEU A 66 -1.78 -10.28 25.74
N GLY A 67 -0.54 -9.77 25.65
CA GLY A 67 0.65 -10.60 25.48
C GLY A 67 0.87 -11.66 26.55
N SER A 68 0.69 -11.33 27.82
CA SER A 68 0.91 -12.22 28.95
C SER A 68 -0.26 -13.18 29.22
N ILE A 69 -1.42 -12.93 28.63
CA ILE A 69 -2.63 -13.74 28.88
C ILE A 69 -2.59 -14.99 28.02
N SER A 70 -2.98 -16.13 28.57
CA SER A 70 -3.14 -17.37 27.79
C SER A 70 -4.25 -17.22 26.75
N VAL A 71 -4.03 -17.71 25.53
CA VAL A 71 -5.03 -17.65 24.45
C VAL A 71 -6.34 -18.38 24.79
N LYS A 72 -6.36 -19.23 25.80
CA LYS A 72 -7.57 -19.90 26.30
C LYS A 72 -8.43 -18.95 27.16
N ASP A 73 -7.79 -18.00 27.83
CA ASP A 73 -8.39 -17.17 28.87
C ASP A 73 -8.78 -15.77 28.34
N ILE A 74 -8.27 -15.37 27.18
CA ILE A 74 -8.64 -14.10 26.53
C ILE A 74 -10.11 -14.12 26.13
N THR A 75 -10.85 -13.17 26.66
CA THR A 75 -12.27 -12.96 26.40
C THR A 75 -12.53 -11.95 25.29
N PRO A 76 -13.76 -11.90 24.73
CA PRO A 76 -14.14 -10.81 23.82
C PRO A 76 -14.00 -9.41 24.42
N VAL A 77 -14.16 -9.28 25.75
CA VAL A 77 -14.03 -7.99 26.48
C VAL A 77 -12.57 -7.53 26.45
N ASP A 78 -11.63 -8.42 26.75
CA ASP A 78 -10.19 -8.09 26.73
C ASP A 78 -9.75 -7.61 25.34
N VAL A 79 -10.21 -8.30 24.29
CA VAL A 79 -9.93 -7.90 22.90
C VAL A 79 -10.54 -6.54 22.58
N LEU A 80 -11.77 -6.29 23.01
CA LEU A 80 -12.47 -5.04 22.78
C LEU A 80 -11.79 -3.86 23.49
N GLU A 81 -11.35 -4.04 24.73
CA GLU A 81 -10.60 -3.05 25.49
C GLU A 81 -9.25 -2.72 24.82
N CYS A 82 -8.55 -3.76 24.34
CA CYS A 82 -7.32 -3.58 23.58
C CYS A 82 -7.55 -2.72 22.34
N VAL A 83 -8.57 -3.02 21.54
CA VAL A 83 -8.82 -2.33 20.28
C VAL A 83 -9.39 -0.92 20.50
N ARG A 84 -10.26 -0.72 21.50
CA ARG A 84 -10.78 0.60 21.87
C ARG A 84 -9.70 1.55 22.35
N SER A 85 -8.73 1.08 23.10
CA SER A 85 -7.58 1.93 23.51
C SER A 85 -6.79 2.47 22.30
N ILE A 86 -6.84 1.79 21.15
CA ILE A 86 -6.28 2.30 19.91
C ILE A 86 -7.21 3.31 19.25
N GLU A 87 -8.54 3.07 19.27
CA GLU A 87 -9.54 4.02 18.75
C GLU A 87 -9.52 5.37 19.46
N GLU A 88 -9.37 5.38 20.80
CA GLU A 88 -9.29 6.59 21.62
C GLU A 88 -8.13 7.51 21.22
N ARG A 89 -7.08 6.97 20.59
CA ARG A 89 -6.00 7.77 20.00
C ARG A 89 -6.40 8.45 18.68
N GLY A 90 -7.64 8.30 18.21
CA GLY A 90 -8.14 8.89 16.96
C GLY A 90 -7.69 8.14 15.69
N VAL A 91 -7.18 6.92 15.79
CA VAL A 91 -6.63 6.12 14.69
C VAL A 91 -7.47 4.86 14.41
N GLY A 92 -8.76 5.05 14.14
CA GLY A 92 -9.73 3.96 13.97
C GLY A 92 -9.33 2.90 12.91
N GLU A 93 -8.67 3.30 11.80
CA GLU A 93 -8.17 2.32 10.82
C GLU A 93 -7.11 1.40 11.42
N THR A 94 -6.23 1.93 12.29
CA THR A 94 -5.23 1.14 13.00
C THR A 94 -5.88 0.16 13.97
N ALA A 95 -6.92 0.59 14.69
CA ALA A 95 -7.71 -0.24 15.58
C ALA A 95 -8.37 -1.42 14.82
N TYR A 96 -9.00 -1.13 13.68
CA TYR A 96 -9.57 -2.17 12.83
C TYR A 96 -8.53 -3.17 12.33
N ARG A 97 -7.36 -2.69 11.91
CA ARG A 97 -6.25 -3.56 11.48
C ARG A 97 -5.70 -4.40 12.63
N ALA A 98 -5.62 -3.84 13.85
CA ALA A 98 -5.24 -4.58 15.05
C ALA A 98 -6.24 -5.71 15.33
N LEU A 99 -7.56 -5.45 15.27
CA LEU A 99 -8.59 -6.47 15.39
C LEU A 99 -8.43 -7.60 14.36
N GLN A 100 -8.13 -7.26 13.11
CA GLN A 100 -7.89 -8.27 12.08
C GLN A 100 -6.66 -9.13 12.36
N ARG A 101 -5.57 -8.55 12.91
CA ARG A 101 -4.37 -9.29 13.33
C ARG A 101 -4.67 -10.23 14.48
N ILE A 102 -5.36 -9.74 15.52
CA ILE A 102 -5.81 -10.57 16.65
C ILE A 102 -6.64 -11.75 16.14
N ARG A 103 -7.62 -11.51 15.26
CA ARG A 103 -8.40 -12.59 14.62
C ARG A 103 -7.54 -13.62 13.92
N SER A 104 -6.52 -13.18 13.21
CA SER A 104 -5.64 -14.08 12.45
C SER A 104 -4.75 -14.91 13.36
N ILE A 105 -4.29 -14.34 14.47
CA ILE A 105 -3.52 -15.04 15.49
C ILE A 105 -4.40 -16.08 16.18
N PHE A 106 -5.64 -15.75 16.53
CA PHE A 106 -6.58 -16.72 17.11
C PHE A 106 -6.96 -17.85 16.12
N ARG A 107 -7.11 -17.55 14.82
CA ARG A 107 -7.28 -18.63 13.81
C ARG A 107 -6.09 -19.59 13.80
N TYR A 108 -4.89 -19.07 13.96
CA TYR A 108 -3.70 -19.88 14.09
C TYR A 108 -3.70 -20.69 15.39
N SER A 109 -4.11 -20.08 16.52
CA SER A 109 -4.25 -20.77 17.81
C SER A 109 -5.23 -21.94 17.74
N ILE A 110 -6.37 -21.77 17.06
CA ILE A 110 -7.35 -22.85 16.86
C ILE A 110 -6.75 -23.94 15.97
N ALA A 111 -6.11 -23.59 14.87
CA ALA A 111 -5.50 -24.54 13.94
C ALA A 111 -4.37 -25.35 14.57
N THR A 112 -3.73 -24.83 15.63
CA THR A 112 -2.68 -25.51 16.40
C THR A 112 -3.18 -26.15 17.71
N GLY A 113 -4.52 -26.20 17.92
CA GLY A 113 -5.15 -26.86 19.06
C GLY A 113 -4.99 -26.12 20.41
N ARG A 114 -4.57 -24.87 20.42
CA ARG A 114 -4.31 -24.11 21.65
C ARG A 114 -5.55 -23.44 22.25
N CYS A 115 -6.57 -23.18 21.47
CA CYS A 115 -7.87 -22.70 21.93
C CYS A 115 -8.99 -23.24 21.04
N LEU A 116 -10.24 -23.19 21.56
CA LEU A 116 -11.41 -23.72 20.86
C LEU A 116 -12.21 -22.65 20.09
N SER A 117 -12.06 -21.38 20.48
CA SER A 117 -12.83 -20.29 19.89
C SER A 117 -11.97 -19.07 19.63
N ASN A 118 -12.49 -18.15 18.81
CA ASN A 118 -11.85 -16.90 18.47
C ASN A 118 -12.64 -15.73 19.10
N PRO A 119 -12.18 -15.16 20.21
CA PRO A 119 -12.90 -14.09 20.91
C PRO A 119 -12.97 -12.78 20.10
N ALA A 120 -12.13 -12.63 19.08
CA ALA A 120 -12.12 -11.45 18.20
C ALA A 120 -13.10 -11.57 17.02
N ARG A 121 -13.79 -12.71 16.84
CA ARG A 121 -14.52 -13.04 15.61
C ARG A 121 -15.57 -12.00 15.23
N ASP A 122 -16.43 -11.61 16.14
CA ASP A 122 -17.65 -10.84 15.86
C ASP A 122 -17.63 -9.41 16.44
N LEU A 123 -16.43 -8.88 16.75
CA LEU A 123 -16.26 -7.57 17.39
C LEU A 123 -16.28 -6.37 16.42
N THR A 124 -16.33 -6.58 15.10
CA THR A 124 -16.37 -5.45 14.15
C THR A 124 -17.50 -4.47 14.39
N PRO A 125 -18.75 -4.91 14.69
CA PRO A 125 -19.86 -3.98 14.94
C PRO A 125 -19.69 -3.13 16.21
N ALA A 126 -18.81 -3.53 17.13
CA ALA A 126 -18.53 -2.80 18.36
C ALA A 126 -17.49 -1.67 18.19
N LEU A 127 -16.89 -1.56 17.01
CA LEU A 127 -15.97 -0.47 16.66
C LEU A 127 -16.68 0.66 15.92
N ASN A 128 -16.12 1.85 16.03
CA ASN A 128 -16.61 3.00 15.28
C ASN A 128 -16.50 2.75 13.77
N LYS A 129 -17.51 3.17 13.03
CA LYS A 129 -17.52 3.06 11.57
C LYS A 129 -16.36 3.86 10.96
N ILE A 130 -15.49 3.20 10.24
CA ILE A 130 -14.42 3.88 9.50
C ILE A 130 -15.01 4.58 8.30
N ILE A 131 -14.86 5.90 8.25
CA ILE A 131 -15.16 6.68 7.05
C ILE A 131 -13.97 6.53 6.11
N VAL A 132 -14.11 5.72 5.08
CA VAL A 132 -13.09 5.56 4.05
C VAL A 132 -12.98 6.89 3.29
N LYS A 133 -11.84 7.55 3.45
CA LYS A 133 -11.52 8.74 2.64
C LYS A 133 -10.75 8.29 1.40
N HIS A 134 -11.35 8.49 0.24
CA HIS A 134 -10.65 8.29 -1.02
C HIS A 134 -9.50 9.30 -1.17
N HIS A 135 -8.49 8.94 -1.96
CA HIS A 135 -7.43 9.89 -2.30
C HIS A 135 -8.05 11.09 -3.01
N PRO A 136 -7.81 12.32 -2.53
CA PRO A 136 -8.38 13.50 -3.15
C PRO A 136 -7.84 13.66 -4.58
N ALA A 137 -8.75 13.97 -5.49
CA ALA A 137 -8.48 14.17 -6.91
C ALA A 137 -9.22 15.42 -7.39
N LEU A 138 -8.58 16.21 -8.22
CA LEU A 138 -9.19 17.39 -8.84
C LEU A 138 -10.22 16.97 -9.88
N SER A 139 -11.24 17.80 -10.04
CA SER A 139 -12.13 17.70 -11.20
C SER A 139 -11.43 18.19 -12.46
N GLU A 140 -11.97 17.81 -13.61
CA GLU A 140 -11.49 18.24 -14.92
C GLU A 140 -11.36 19.76 -15.02
N GLN A 141 -12.34 20.53 -14.52
CA GLN A 141 -12.33 21.99 -14.54
C GLN A 141 -11.17 22.62 -13.76
N LYS A 142 -10.64 21.91 -12.76
CA LYS A 142 -9.56 22.43 -11.89
C LYS A 142 -8.17 21.90 -12.25
N ILE A 143 -8.09 20.87 -13.09
CA ILE A 143 -6.79 20.27 -13.40
C ILE A 143 -5.93 21.21 -14.26
N GLY A 144 -6.54 22.00 -15.17
CA GLY A 144 -5.81 22.97 -15.98
C GLY A 144 -5.12 24.05 -15.13
N GLU A 145 -5.84 24.60 -14.13
CA GLU A 145 -5.28 25.54 -13.16
C GLU A 145 -4.11 24.93 -12.36
N PHE A 146 -4.29 23.69 -11.90
CA PHE A 146 -3.24 22.96 -11.20
C PHE A 146 -1.99 22.79 -12.07
N LEU A 147 -2.13 22.38 -13.33
CA LEU A 147 -1.01 22.19 -14.25
C LEU A 147 -0.28 23.51 -14.55
N ASN A 148 -1.01 24.64 -14.66
CA ASN A 148 -0.43 25.96 -14.78
C ASN A 148 0.37 26.38 -13.55
N LYS A 149 -0.12 26.06 -12.33
CA LYS A 149 0.63 26.28 -11.09
C LYS A 149 1.85 25.37 -10.99
N LEU A 150 1.74 24.13 -11.46
CA LEU A 150 2.85 23.20 -11.52
C LEU A 150 3.96 23.68 -12.47
N GLU A 151 3.59 24.25 -13.59
CA GLU A 151 4.55 24.85 -14.54
C GLU A 151 5.39 25.96 -13.88
N LYS A 152 4.76 26.78 -13.03
CA LYS A 152 5.39 27.88 -12.28
C LYS A 152 6.01 27.45 -10.94
N PHE A 153 5.97 26.16 -10.61
CA PHE A 153 6.44 25.64 -9.32
C PHE A 153 7.94 25.87 -9.13
N GLN A 154 8.30 26.62 -8.07
CA GLN A 154 9.67 26.97 -7.69
C GLN A 154 10.27 25.91 -6.74
N GLY A 155 10.26 24.67 -7.14
CA GLY A 155 10.84 23.55 -6.38
C GLY A 155 11.91 22.80 -7.17
N SER A 156 12.30 21.64 -6.66
CA SER A 156 13.23 20.78 -7.38
C SER A 156 12.70 20.40 -8.76
N LYS A 157 13.53 20.53 -9.80
CA LYS A 157 13.19 20.13 -11.17
C LYS A 157 12.80 18.64 -11.24
N PHE A 158 13.46 17.76 -10.47
CA PHE A 158 13.06 16.36 -10.31
C PHE A 158 11.62 16.21 -9.83
N THR A 159 11.22 17.00 -8.83
CA THR A 159 9.85 16.93 -8.28
C THR A 159 8.82 17.44 -9.27
N LYS A 160 9.15 18.52 -10.00
CA LYS A 160 8.28 19.07 -11.05
C LYS A 160 8.05 18.04 -12.15
N ILE A 161 9.11 17.48 -12.73
CA ILE A 161 9.02 16.45 -13.77
C ILE A 161 8.28 15.19 -13.27
N ALA A 162 8.51 14.78 -12.02
CA ALA A 162 7.78 13.65 -11.45
C ALA A 162 6.27 13.91 -11.36
N LEU A 163 5.87 15.14 -11.01
CA LEU A 163 4.46 15.54 -10.96
C LEU A 163 3.84 15.65 -12.36
N GLU A 164 4.57 16.15 -13.34
CA GLU A 164 4.10 16.20 -14.73
C GLU A 164 3.94 14.78 -15.30
N LEU A 165 4.96 13.92 -15.13
CA LEU A 165 4.93 12.54 -15.62
C LEU A 165 3.85 11.68 -14.95
N ILE A 166 3.56 11.87 -13.65
CA ILE A 166 2.51 11.06 -13.01
C ILE A 166 1.13 11.38 -13.58
N HIS A 167 0.88 12.62 -14.01
CA HIS A 167 -0.35 12.98 -14.70
C HIS A 167 -0.38 12.43 -16.13
N LEU A 168 0.73 12.48 -16.85
CA LEU A 168 0.83 12.01 -18.23
C LEU A 168 0.84 10.47 -18.38
N THR A 169 1.24 9.72 -17.36
CA THR A 169 1.40 8.25 -17.44
C THR A 169 0.36 7.49 -16.65
N ALA A 170 -0.32 8.14 -15.72
CA ALA A 170 -1.24 7.53 -14.76
C ALA A 170 -0.61 6.39 -13.93
N LEU A 171 0.72 6.37 -13.75
CA LEU A 171 1.45 5.41 -12.94
C LEU A 171 1.10 5.54 -11.45
N ARG A 172 1.27 4.45 -10.69
CA ARG A 172 1.23 4.57 -9.22
C ARG A 172 2.43 5.38 -8.74
N PRO A 173 2.25 6.24 -7.71
CA PRO A 173 3.34 7.08 -7.20
C PRO A 173 4.61 6.31 -6.83
N LYS A 174 4.47 5.08 -6.32
CA LYS A 174 5.59 4.21 -6.00
C LYS A 174 6.30 3.71 -7.25
N GLU A 175 5.56 3.32 -8.28
CA GLU A 175 6.11 2.82 -9.55
C GLU A 175 6.93 3.91 -10.25
N LEU A 176 6.36 5.10 -10.38
CA LEU A 176 7.05 6.26 -10.97
C LEU A 176 8.30 6.62 -10.16
N ARG A 177 8.17 6.76 -8.83
CA ARG A 177 9.28 7.18 -7.95
C ARG A 177 10.47 6.24 -7.99
N LEU A 178 10.22 4.93 -8.10
CA LEU A 178 11.24 3.88 -8.14
C LEU A 178 11.69 3.54 -9.57
N GLY A 179 11.29 4.33 -10.58
CA GLY A 179 11.63 4.11 -11.98
C GLY A 179 13.11 4.08 -12.24
N ARG A 180 13.52 3.22 -13.17
CA ARG A 180 14.90 3.03 -13.58
C ARG A 180 15.07 3.33 -15.07
N TRP A 181 16.25 3.82 -15.46
CA TRP A 181 16.55 4.14 -16.86
C TRP A 181 16.52 2.92 -17.77
N GLU A 182 16.88 1.74 -17.27
CA GLU A 182 16.80 0.48 -18.01
C GLU A 182 15.37 0.07 -18.43
N GLU A 183 14.35 0.64 -17.78
CA GLU A 183 12.94 0.40 -18.06
C GLU A 183 12.38 1.30 -19.17
N ILE A 184 13.14 2.32 -19.58
CA ILE A 184 12.70 3.37 -20.52
C ILE A 184 13.28 3.16 -21.90
N ASN A 185 12.43 2.95 -22.87
CA ASN A 185 12.79 2.96 -24.27
C ASN A 185 12.25 4.24 -24.93
N LEU A 186 13.16 5.12 -25.38
CA LEU A 186 12.83 6.39 -26.05
C LEU A 186 13.24 6.40 -27.52
N GLU A 187 13.97 5.41 -27.98
CA GLU A 187 14.62 5.42 -29.30
C GLU A 187 13.74 4.79 -30.39
N ASP A 188 12.74 4.01 -30.01
CA ASP A 188 11.84 3.35 -30.95
C ASP A 188 10.73 4.30 -31.46
N ASP A 189 10.13 3.94 -32.60
CA ASP A 189 8.93 4.61 -33.13
C ASP A 189 7.75 4.58 -32.15
N ASN A 190 7.78 3.67 -31.18
CA ASN A 190 6.77 3.51 -30.15
C ASN A 190 7.40 3.58 -28.76
N PRO A 191 7.78 4.78 -28.27
CA PRO A 191 8.42 4.93 -26.98
C PRO A 191 7.54 4.40 -25.86
N GLU A 192 8.16 3.69 -24.92
CA GLU A 192 7.43 3.04 -23.82
C GLU A 192 8.28 2.88 -22.56
N TRP A 193 7.59 2.78 -21.42
CA TRP A 193 8.17 2.46 -20.14
C TRP A 193 7.73 1.05 -19.73
N ARG A 194 8.67 0.14 -19.54
CA ARG A 194 8.42 -1.27 -19.18
C ARG A 194 8.77 -1.50 -17.72
N ILE A 195 7.76 -1.60 -16.87
CA ILE A 195 7.95 -1.83 -15.43
C ILE A 195 7.93 -3.34 -15.18
N PRO A 196 9.04 -3.93 -14.67
CA PRO A 196 9.07 -5.35 -14.33
C PRO A 196 8.03 -5.74 -13.29
N GLY A 197 7.42 -6.91 -13.45
CA GLY A 197 6.39 -7.40 -12.55
C GLY A 197 6.82 -7.49 -11.08
N GLU A 198 8.10 -7.70 -10.83
CA GLU A 198 8.70 -7.71 -9.49
C GLU A 198 8.55 -6.37 -8.75
N ARG A 199 8.53 -5.24 -9.48
CA ARG A 199 8.35 -3.89 -8.94
C ARG A 199 6.89 -3.50 -8.75
N MET A 200 5.98 -4.27 -9.32
CA MET A 200 4.54 -4.01 -9.25
C MET A 200 4.01 -4.21 -7.83
N LYS A 201 2.89 -3.55 -7.51
CA LYS A 201 2.21 -3.71 -6.20
C LYS A 201 1.78 -5.16 -5.96
N ILE A 202 1.32 -5.83 -7.00
CA ILE A 202 1.04 -7.27 -7.02
C ILE A 202 2.12 -7.85 -7.91
N LYS A 203 3.09 -8.54 -7.32
CA LYS A 203 4.14 -9.21 -8.09
C LYS A 203 3.49 -10.13 -9.11
N ALA A 204 3.83 -9.92 -10.35
CA ALA A 204 3.32 -10.68 -11.50
C ALA A 204 4.49 -11.12 -12.36
N ASP A 205 4.31 -12.21 -13.10
CA ASP A 205 5.31 -12.67 -14.07
C ASP A 205 5.35 -11.80 -15.34
N LYS A 206 4.47 -10.80 -15.41
CA LYS A 206 4.33 -9.92 -16.59
C LYS A 206 4.71 -8.49 -16.24
N GLU A 207 5.38 -7.84 -17.18
CA GLU A 207 5.67 -6.40 -17.14
C GLU A 207 4.40 -5.56 -17.33
N HIS A 208 4.41 -4.36 -16.75
CA HIS A 208 3.43 -3.33 -17.08
C HIS A 208 4.04 -2.35 -18.11
N ILE A 209 3.56 -2.41 -19.32
CA ILE A 209 4.02 -1.55 -20.42
C ILE A 209 3.20 -0.26 -20.42
N ILE A 210 3.87 0.88 -20.33
CA ILE A 210 3.26 2.22 -20.37
C ILE A 210 3.65 2.87 -21.70
N PRO A 211 2.74 3.03 -22.65
CA PRO A 211 2.99 3.84 -23.83
C PRO A 211 3.26 5.30 -23.43
N LEU A 212 4.29 5.90 -23.99
CA LEU A 212 4.69 7.27 -23.69
C LEU A 212 4.16 8.25 -24.77
N SER A 213 3.49 9.29 -24.32
CA SER A 213 3.11 10.42 -25.18
C SER A 213 4.33 11.26 -25.58
N LYS A 214 4.21 12.08 -26.61
CA LYS A 214 5.27 13.03 -27.03
C LYS A 214 5.71 13.92 -25.87
N GLN A 215 4.77 14.41 -25.07
CA GLN A 215 5.01 15.22 -23.88
C GLN A 215 5.83 14.46 -22.83
N SER A 216 5.49 13.20 -22.58
CA SER A 216 6.25 12.33 -21.66
C SER A 216 7.68 12.10 -22.14
N VAL A 217 7.87 11.89 -23.44
CA VAL A 217 9.20 11.71 -24.06
C VAL A 217 10.07 12.96 -23.88
N VAL A 218 9.52 14.14 -24.11
CA VAL A 218 10.25 15.41 -23.89
C VAL A 218 10.71 15.54 -22.44
N LEU A 219 9.82 15.28 -21.47
CA LEU A 219 10.17 15.33 -20.05
C LEU A 219 11.22 14.27 -19.65
N LEU A 220 11.14 13.07 -20.19
CA LEU A 220 12.12 12.01 -19.92
C LEU A 220 13.48 12.32 -20.54
N LYS A 221 13.54 12.92 -21.74
CA LYS A 221 14.80 13.39 -22.34
C LYS A 221 15.44 14.50 -21.51
N ASP A 222 14.64 15.47 -21.00
CA ASP A 222 15.12 16.50 -20.11
C ASP A 222 15.62 15.90 -18.76
N LEU A 223 14.87 14.94 -18.20
CA LEU A 223 15.28 14.22 -16.99
C LEU A 223 16.58 13.43 -17.20
N ARG A 224 16.79 12.83 -18.38
CA ARG A 224 17.98 12.03 -18.71
C ARG A 224 19.26 12.89 -18.68
N SER A 225 19.17 14.16 -19.03
CA SER A 225 20.30 15.08 -18.92
C SER A 225 20.75 15.30 -17.47
N MET A 226 19.89 15.07 -16.49
CA MET A 226 20.16 15.29 -15.06
C MET A 226 20.51 14.01 -14.27
N SER A 227 19.93 12.89 -14.61
CA SER A 227 20.10 11.63 -13.88
C SER A 227 20.45 10.42 -14.76
N GLY A 228 20.62 10.61 -16.06
CA GLY A 228 20.88 9.52 -17.02
C GLY A 228 22.23 8.82 -16.87
N HIS A 229 23.12 9.36 -16.06
CA HIS A 229 24.41 8.75 -15.68
C HIS A 229 24.27 7.72 -14.54
N GLY A 230 23.09 7.63 -13.92
CA GLY A 230 22.77 6.69 -12.86
C GLY A 230 21.66 5.72 -13.26
N GLU A 231 21.27 4.85 -12.33
CA GLU A 231 20.21 3.85 -12.57
C GLU A 231 18.82 4.42 -12.39
N ILE A 232 18.65 5.36 -11.42
CA ILE A 232 17.35 5.83 -10.92
C ILE A 232 16.95 7.10 -11.64
N LEU A 233 15.68 7.18 -12.10
CA LEU A 233 15.14 8.36 -12.75
C LEU A 233 15.11 9.59 -11.80
N PHE A 234 14.52 9.41 -10.62
CA PHE A 234 14.24 10.48 -9.66
C PHE A 234 15.12 10.33 -8.43
N THR A 235 16.32 10.85 -8.50
CA THR A 235 17.31 10.75 -7.42
C THR A 235 17.02 11.70 -6.26
N GLY A 236 17.33 11.24 -5.04
CA GLY A 236 17.21 12.07 -3.84
C GLY A 236 18.25 13.18 -3.78
N ARG A 237 17.85 14.35 -3.29
CA ARG A 237 18.73 15.53 -3.21
C ARG A 237 20.03 15.27 -2.44
N ASN A 238 19.93 14.57 -1.31
CA ASN A 238 21.07 14.34 -0.40
C ASN A 238 21.80 13.02 -0.67
N ASN A 239 21.21 12.13 -1.45
CA ASN A 239 21.80 10.85 -1.81
C ASN A 239 21.29 10.41 -3.18
N PRO A 240 22.10 10.58 -4.24
CA PRO A 240 21.73 10.18 -5.60
C PRO A 240 21.49 8.68 -5.78
N ALA A 241 22.02 7.84 -4.90
CA ALA A 241 21.76 6.40 -4.92
C ALA A 241 20.39 6.01 -4.35
N ARG A 242 19.63 6.96 -3.83
CA ARG A 242 18.27 6.73 -3.32
C ARG A 242 17.25 7.54 -4.11
N PRO A 243 16.06 7.01 -4.35
CA PRO A 243 15.00 7.77 -5.01
C PRO A 243 14.44 8.86 -4.10
N ILE A 244 13.77 9.85 -4.68
CA ILE A 244 13.01 10.85 -3.92
C ILE A 244 12.08 10.18 -2.89
N SER A 245 11.78 10.85 -1.77
CA SER A 245 10.96 10.25 -0.71
C SER A 245 9.50 10.04 -1.15
N GLU A 246 8.80 9.12 -0.49
CA GLU A 246 7.39 8.79 -0.76
C GLU A 246 6.48 10.04 -0.70
N ASN A 247 6.81 10.99 0.17
CA ASN A 247 5.99 12.17 0.39
C ASN A 247 6.39 13.38 -0.47
N THR A 248 7.46 13.29 -1.27
CA THR A 248 8.00 14.43 -2.03
C THR A 248 6.96 15.07 -2.93
N MET A 249 6.25 14.28 -3.74
CA MET A 249 5.21 14.77 -4.64
C MET A 249 4.03 15.38 -3.87
N ASN A 250 3.54 14.71 -2.82
CA ASN A 250 2.43 15.23 -2.02
C ASN A 250 2.78 16.49 -1.22
N LYS A 251 4.04 16.63 -0.75
CA LYS A 251 4.51 17.87 -0.14
C LYS A 251 4.54 19.02 -1.14
N ALA A 252 4.93 18.76 -2.38
CA ALA A 252 4.91 19.78 -3.44
C ALA A 252 3.47 20.19 -3.80
N ILE A 253 2.55 19.23 -3.95
CA ILE A 253 1.12 19.49 -4.15
C ILE A 253 0.55 20.36 -3.02
N ALA A 254 0.87 20.04 -1.77
CA ALA A 254 0.44 20.81 -0.61
C ALA A 254 1.02 22.23 -0.63
N LYS A 255 2.32 22.41 -1.01
CA LYS A 255 2.96 23.71 -1.15
C LYS A 255 2.33 24.59 -2.24
N MET A 256 1.79 23.99 -3.28
CA MET A 256 1.04 24.69 -4.33
C MET A 256 -0.40 25.08 -3.91
N GLY A 257 -0.82 24.76 -2.67
CA GLY A 257 -2.15 25.10 -2.14
C GLY A 257 -3.21 24.01 -2.32
N TYR A 258 -2.85 22.80 -2.74
CA TYR A 258 -3.80 21.72 -3.00
C TYR A 258 -3.82 20.62 -1.91
N LYS A 259 -3.38 20.96 -0.69
CA LYS A 259 -3.47 20.01 0.45
C LYS A 259 -4.93 19.61 0.70
N GLY A 260 -5.21 18.31 0.67
CA GLY A 260 -6.57 17.78 0.86
C GLY A 260 -7.49 17.90 -0.36
N LEU A 261 -7.07 18.60 -1.41
CA LEU A 261 -7.82 18.77 -2.68
C LEU A 261 -7.31 17.84 -3.77
N HIS A 262 -6.01 17.55 -3.76
CA HIS A 262 -5.34 16.67 -4.72
C HIS A 262 -4.22 15.89 -4.08
N SER A 263 -3.85 14.78 -4.72
CA SER A 263 -2.72 13.94 -4.31
C SER A 263 -2.05 13.32 -5.55
N SER A 264 -0.80 12.90 -5.39
CA SER A 264 -0.10 12.16 -6.46
C SER A 264 -0.82 10.86 -6.88
N HIS A 265 -1.60 10.25 -5.98
CA HIS A 265 -2.45 9.11 -6.33
C HIS A 265 -3.75 9.55 -7.04
N GLY A 266 -4.24 10.75 -6.72
CA GLY A 266 -5.42 11.34 -7.35
C GLY A 266 -5.26 11.59 -8.86
N SER A 267 -4.02 11.72 -9.38
CA SER A 267 -3.76 11.80 -10.82
C SER A 267 -4.34 10.62 -11.61
N ARG A 268 -4.36 9.42 -11.01
CA ARG A 268 -4.96 8.22 -11.61
C ARG A 268 -6.49 8.30 -11.67
N THR A 269 -7.10 8.90 -10.65
CA THR A 269 -8.53 9.16 -10.66
C THR A 269 -8.88 10.18 -11.74
N VAL A 270 -8.09 11.25 -11.87
CA VAL A 270 -8.25 12.25 -12.95
C VAL A 270 -8.18 11.58 -14.33
N PHE A 271 -7.14 10.76 -14.57
CA PHE A 271 -6.99 9.99 -15.82
C PHE A 271 -8.20 9.08 -16.07
N SER A 272 -8.59 8.29 -15.07
CA SER A 272 -9.72 7.36 -15.20
C SER A 272 -11.03 8.09 -15.51
N THR A 273 -11.31 9.18 -14.79
CA THR A 273 -12.54 9.96 -15.01
C THR A 273 -12.56 10.57 -16.40
N ILE A 274 -11.55 11.34 -16.79
CA ILE A 274 -11.49 12.00 -18.10
C ILE A 274 -11.55 10.97 -19.25
N SER A 275 -10.83 9.86 -19.12
CA SER A 275 -10.81 8.83 -20.16
C SER A 275 -12.15 8.10 -20.33
N ASN A 276 -12.86 7.83 -19.23
CA ASN A 276 -14.17 7.19 -19.27
C ASN A 276 -15.26 8.18 -19.76
N GLU A 277 -15.26 9.41 -19.26
CA GLU A 277 -16.24 10.45 -19.65
C GLU A 277 -16.10 10.86 -21.12
N SER A 278 -14.91 10.69 -21.72
CA SER A 278 -14.70 10.95 -23.15
C SER A 278 -15.47 10.02 -24.07
N GLU A 279 -15.83 8.83 -23.61
CA GLU A 279 -16.49 7.75 -24.39
C GLU A 279 -15.67 7.27 -25.62
N LEU A 280 -14.42 7.74 -25.79
CA LEU A 280 -13.57 7.43 -26.95
C LEU A 280 -12.85 6.07 -26.82
N TRP A 281 -12.72 5.56 -25.61
CA TRP A 281 -11.81 4.45 -25.28
C TRP A 281 -12.54 3.30 -24.61
N SER A 282 -12.10 2.08 -24.89
CA SER A 282 -12.66 0.92 -24.19
C SER A 282 -12.26 0.92 -22.72
N ALA A 283 -13.21 0.54 -21.86
CA ALA A 283 -12.94 0.41 -20.42
C ALA A 283 -11.74 -0.52 -20.15
N ASP A 284 -11.59 -1.60 -20.93
CA ASP A 284 -10.46 -2.53 -20.79
C ASP A 284 -9.11 -1.85 -21.05
N ALA A 285 -9.02 -0.95 -22.04
CA ALA A 285 -7.79 -0.22 -22.33
C ALA A 285 -7.44 0.74 -21.19
N ILE A 286 -8.44 1.41 -20.60
CA ILE A 286 -8.28 2.32 -19.47
C ILE A 286 -7.84 1.53 -18.22
N GLU A 287 -8.49 0.41 -17.90
CA GLU A 287 -8.16 -0.43 -16.74
C GLU A 287 -6.76 -1.06 -16.87
N LEU A 288 -6.38 -1.51 -18.08
CA LEU A 288 -5.04 -2.04 -18.33
C LEU A 288 -3.96 -0.95 -18.27
N GLN A 289 -4.26 0.31 -18.64
CA GLN A 289 -3.35 1.43 -18.42
C GLN A 289 -3.11 1.68 -16.93
N LEU A 290 -4.14 1.51 -16.12
CA LEU A 290 -4.07 1.63 -14.67
C LEU A 290 -3.52 0.38 -13.97
N ASP A 291 -3.17 -0.69 -14.70
CA ASP A 291 -2.80 -1.98 -14.13
C ASP A 291 -3.83 -2.48 -13.10
N HIS A 292 -5.09 -2.35 -13.45
CA HIS A 292 -6.18 -2.95 -12.71
C HIS A 292 -6.50 -4.33 -13.28
N LYS A 293 -6.86 -5.27 -12.40
CA LYS A 293 -7.39 -6.57 -12.86
C LYS A 293 -8.73 -6.34 -13.52
N LEU A 294 -8.91 -6.88 -14.71
CA LEU A 294 -10.22 -6.89 -15.35
C LEU A 294 -11.21 -7.59 -14.41
N LYS A 295 -12.36 -6.95 -14.16
CA LYS A 295 -13.37 -7.44 -13.20
C LYS A 295 -13.97 -8.77 -13.63
N ASP A 296 -14.11 -8.98 -14.93
CA ASP A 296 -14.61 -10.21 -15.51
C ASP A 296 -13.48 -11.23 -15.66
N LYS A 297 -13.51 -12.28 -14.82
CA LYS A 297 -12.53 -13.38 -14.85
C LYS A 297 -12.53 -14.14 -16.17
N ILE A 298 -13.68 -14.24 -16.83
CA ILE A 298 -13.81 -14.89 -18.13
C ILE A 298 -13.11 -14.03 -19.19
N ARG A 299 -13.42 -12.74 -19.27
CA ARG A 299 -12.72 -11.78 -20.13
C ARG A 299 -11.22 -11.74 -19.86
N ALA A 300 -10.79 -11.73 -18.59
CA ALA A 300 -9.38 -11.76 -18.22
C ALA A 300 -8.65 -13.01 -18.71
N ALA A 301 -9.32 -14.18 -18.73
CA ALA A 301 -8.75 -15.43 -19.23
C ALA A 301 -8.61 -15.44 -20.76
N TYR A 302 -9.56 -14.82 -21.48
CA TYR A 302 -9.58 -14.77 -22.95
C TYR A 302 -8.83 -13.53 -23.51
N SER A 303 -8.77 -12.43 -22.78
CA SER A 303 -8.09 -11.21 -23.22
C SER A 303 -6.60 -11.28 -22.88
N ARG A 304 -5.83 -11.96 -23.74
CA ARG A 304 -4.36 -11.93 -23.68
C ARG A 304 -3.78 -10.65 -24.31
N GLY A 305 -4.62 -9.82 -24.92
CA GLY A 305 -4.21 -8.59 -25.59
C GLY A 305 -3.92 -7.49 -24.56
N LEU A 306 -2.77 -6.82 -24.69
CA LEU A 306 -2.39 -5.67 -23.87
C LEU A 306 -3.04 -4.36 -24.33
N TYR A 307 -3.87 -4.40 -25.37
CA TYR A 307 -4.49 -3.23 -26.01
C TYR A 307 -3.47 -2.11 -26.35
N LEU A 308 -2.21 -2.45 -26.56
CA LEU A 308 -1.13 -1.47 -26.73
C LEU A 308 -1.39 -0.45 -27.83
N LYS A 309 -1.94 -0.91 -28.99
CA LYS A 309 -2.28 0.00 -30.08
C LYS A 309 -3.31 1.05 -29.67
N GLN A 310 -4.34 0.65 -28.90
CA GLN A 310 -5.36 1.55 -28.41
C GLN A 310 -4.83 2.43 -27.26
N ARG A 311 -4.05 1.84 -26.35
CA ARG A 311 -3.43 2.56 -25.23
C ARG A 311 -2.42 3.62 -25.70
N ARG A 312 -1.66 3.38 -26.77
CA ARG A 312 -0.79 4.41 -27.38
C ARG A 312 -1.60 5.64 -27.83
N LYS A 313 -2.71 5.38 -28.53
CA LYS A 313 -3.61 6.47 -28.94
C LYS A 313 -4.26 7.19 -27.74
N LEU A 314 -4.72 6.42 -26.76
CA LEU A 314 -5.29 6.96 -25.51
C LEU A 314 -4.30 7.86 -24.78
N MET A 315 -3.05 7.41 -24.60
CA MET A 315 -2.05 8.19 -23.84
C MET A 315 -1.64 9.46 -24.58
N GLN A 316 -1.56 9.44 -25.90
CA GLN A 316 -1.31 10.66 -26.67
C GLN A 316 -2.49 11.62 -26.60
N TRP A 317 -3.71 11.13 -26.85
CA TRP A 317 -4.92 11.95 -26.74
C TRP A 317 -5.07 12.58 -25.34
N TYR A 318 -4.83 11.79 -24.29
CA TYR A 318 -4.93 12.30 -22.92
C TYR A 318 -3.90 13.39 -22.62
N ALA A 319 -2.69 13.24 -23.12
CA ALA A 319 -1.64 14.24 -22.95
C ALA A 319 -2.00 15.54 -23.70
N ASP A 320 -2.51 15.44 -24.93
CA ASP A 320 -2.97 16.59 -25.73
C ASP A 320 -4.16 17.28 -25.04
N TYR A 321 -5.08 16.50 -24.46
CA TYR A 321 -6.22 17.02 -23.71
C TYR A 321 -5.80 17.78 -22.44
N LEU A 322 -4.78 17.28 -21.72
CA LEU A 322 -4.22 18.01 -20.58
C LEU A 322 -3.60 19.37 -21.00
N ASP A 323 -2.97 19.42 -22.17
CA ASP A 323 -2.44 20.68 -22.72
C ASP A 323 -3.57 21.67 -23.08
N GLU A 324 -4.69 21.17 -23.65
CA GLU A 324 -5.89 22.00 -23.88
C GLU A 324 -6.47 22.55 -22.56
N LEU A 325 -6.57 21.71 -21.52
CA LEU A 325 -7.06 22.14 -20.21
C LEU A 325 -6.14 23.20 -19.57
N LYS A 326 -4.81 23.10 -19.78
CA LYS A 326 -3.86 24.15 -19.36
C LYS A 326 -4.14 25.48 -20.06
N LEU A 327 -4.45 25.46 -21.35
CA LEU A 327 -4.78 26.67 -22.08
C LEU A 327 -6.07 27.32 -21.60
N LYS A 328 -7.10 26.51 -21.28
CA LYS A 328 -8.39 26.98 -20.73
C LYS A 328 -8.28 27.44 -19.28
N GLY A 329 -7.32 26.97 -18.53
CA GLY A 329 -7.10 27.29 -17.10
C GLY A 329 -6.19 28.50 -16.87
N LYS A 330 -5.77 29.20 -17.92
CA LYS A 330 -5.04 30.49 -17.85
C LYS A 330 -6.01 31.64 -17.66
#